data_e14153961b82ec0f6e6f02126a98e33f
#
_entry.id   e14153961b82ec0f6e6f02126a98e33f
#
_cell.length_a   1.000
_cell.length_b   1.000
_cell.length_c   1.000
_cell.angle_alpha   90.00
_cell.angle_beta   90.00
_cell.angle_gamma   90.00
#
_symmetry.space_group_name_H-M   'P 1'
#
loop_
_entity.id
_entity.type
_entity.pdbx_description
1 polymer ?
#
loop_
_entity_poly.entity_id
_entity_poly.type
_entity_poly.pdbx_seq_one_letter_code
_entity_poly.pdbx_strand_id
1 'polypeptide(L)'
;MKVVRSKVIGYCFGVANSIDKAEECIGKAKAENLPCYSIGSLIHNKDVVGHFAAQGMRNSESPEGLEPGIALVRAHGIPEKLRREYIQAGFQVVDSTCPIVAKGATTVRKAAQKGCKTIIIGVRGHAEAIGLMGVELPDGSPVNSHLVSSMDDARNLMESGKLAPDDEIIVVVQTTFPIREFQAIRRCLKTGFSHIRFSNSPCGATEVRGKAVLELASQTDAVVVIGGLNSENTNGLARLVADAGKPVFRIENEKDLDQELLAVLRSYSSVGICSGSSTPTSTIRAVEEILEKL
;
A
#
# COMPACT_ATOMS: atom_id res chain seq x y z
N MET A 1 16.63 -28.85 4.37
CA MET A 1 16.47 -27.90 3.25
C MET A 1 17.19 -26.58 3.58
N LYS A 2 17.79 -25.88 2.60
CA LYS A 2 18.42 -24.58 2.87
C LYS A 2 17.38 -23.45 2.81
N VAL A 3 17.22 -22.70 3.88
CA VAL A 3 16.37 -21.49 3.91
C VAL A 3 17.24 -20.25 3.66
N VAL A 4 16.81 -19.38 2.75
CA VAL A 4 17.53 -18.14 2.42
C VAL A 4 16.59 -16.96 2.61
N ARG A 5 16.99 -16.01 3.45
CA ARG A 5 16.19 -14.82 3.74
C ARG A 5 16.51 -13.67 2.78
N SER A 6 15.47 -12.97 2.31
CA SER A 6 15.65 -11.76 1.51
C SER A 6 16.37 -10.67 2.32
N LYS A 7 17.25 -9.91 1.66
CA LYS A 7 17.97 -8.78 2.25
C LYS A 7 17.04 -7.65 2.73
N VAL A 8 15.85 -7.55 2.13
CA VAL A 8 14.85 -6.53 2.47
C VAL A 8 13.54 -7.22 2.82
N ILE A 9 13.20 -7.23 4.10
CA ILE A 9 12.05 -7.97 4.65
C ILE A 9 11.43 -7.20 5.83
N GLY A 10 10.16 -7.46 6.17
CA GLY A 10 9.46 -6.81 7.28
C GLY A 10 8.86 -5.45 6.92
N TYR A 11 8.51 -4.66 7.92
CA TYR A 11 7.87 -3.36 7.73
C TYR A 11 8.71 -2.40 6.91
N CYS A 12 8.05 -1.64 6.01
CA CYS A 12 8.67 -0.43 5.47
C CYS A 12 8.54 0.72 6.49
N PHE A 13 9.31 1.79 6.28
CA PHE A 13 9.29 2.96 7.16
C PHE A 13 7.88 3.53 7.38
N GLY A 14 7.08 3.66 6.32
CA GLY A 14 5.72 4.21 6.42
C GLY A 14 4.78 3.33 7.24
N VAL A 15 4.89 2.00 7.12
CA VAL A 15 4.12 1.06 7.93
C VAL A 15 4.60 1.06 9.37
N ALA A 16 5.91 1.01 9.63
CA ALA A 16 6.46 1.07 10.98
C ALA A 16 5.95 2.32 11.73
N ASN A 17 6.07 3.51 11.13
CA ASN A 17 5.54 4.74 11.71
C ASN A 17 4.02 4.68 12.01
N SER A 18 3.24 4.00 11.17
CA SER A 18 1.79 3.86 11.41
C SER A 18 1.50 2.90 12.58
N ILE A 19 2.30 1.87 12.75
CA ILE A 19 2.24 0.93 13.89
C ILE A 19 2.58 1.65 15.20
N ASP A 20 3.71 2.37 15.24
CA ASP A 20 4.16 3.12 16.41
C ASP A 20 3.08 4.13 16.84
N LYS A 21 2.51 4.87 15.90
CA LYS A 21 1.40 5.82 16.19
C LYS A 21 0.11 5.13 16.64
N ALA A 22 -0.17 3.92 16.18
CA ALA A 22 -1.31 3.15 16.66
C ALA A 22 -1.15 2.77 18.13
N GLU A 23 0.05 2.34 18.54
CA GLU A 23 0.38 2.07 19.94
C GLU A 23 0.25 3.32 20.81
N GLU A 24 0.78 4.47 20.35
CA GLU A 24 0.63 5.77 21.02
C GLU A 24 -0.84 6.18 21.19
N CYS A 25 -1.65 6.04 20.13
CA CYS A 25 -3.08 6.36 20.16
C CYS A 25 -3.84 5.48 21.17
N ILE A 26 -3.55 4.20 21.22
CA ILE A 26 -4.18 3.27 22.19
C ILE A 26 -3.76 3.64 23.62
N GLY A 27 -2.47 3.90 23.85
CA GLY A 27 -1.97 4.33 25.16
C GLY A 27 -2.66 5.61 25.65
N LYS A 28 -2.76 6.61 24.80
CA LYS A 28 -3.46 7.86 25.09
C LYS A 28 -4.95 7.66 25.33
N ALA A 29 -5.63 6.88 24.49
CA ALA A 29 -7.05 6.59 24.62
C ALA A 29 -7.38 5.92 25.95
N LYS A 30 -6.56 4.94 26.37
CA LYS A 30 -6.70 4.30 27.69
C LYS A 30 -6.49 5.29 28.85
N ALA A 31 -5.48 6.17 28.77
CA ALA A 31 -5.20 7.15 29.80
C ALA A 31 -6.31 8.19 29.94
N GLU A 32 -6.95 8.59 28.83
CA GLU A 32 -8.01 9.59 28.79
C GLU A 32 -9.43 8.96 28.85
N ASN A 33 -9.53 7.64 28.96
CA ASN A 33 -10.79 6.88 28.91
C ASN A 33 -11.64 7.21 27.68
N LEU A 34 -10.99 7.28 26.52
CA LEU A 34 -11.60 7.58 25.22
C LEU A 34 -11.65 6.34 24.32
N PRO A 35 -12.61 6.23 23.41
CA PRO A 35 -12.56 5.25 22.32
C PRO A 35 -11.39 5.51 21.38
N CYS A 36 -10.81 4.44 20.79
CA CYS A 36 -9.75 4.52 19.80
C CYS A 36 -10.17 3.87 18.49
N TYR A 37 -9.94 4.55 17.38
CA TYR A 37 -10.33 4.11 16.06
C TYR A 37 -9.18 4.20 15.06
N SER A 38 -9.16 3.28 14.10
CA SER A 38 -8.43 3.42 12.85
C SER A 38 -9.40 3.79 11.74
N ILE A 39 -9.12 4.86 11.00
CA ILE A 39 -9.94 5.26 9.83
C ILE A 39 -9.56 4.38 8.65
N GLY A 40 -10.40 3.36 8.41
CA GLY A 40 -10.11 2.24 7.54
C GLY A 40 -9.10 1.26 8.16
N SER A 41 -8.84 0.14 7.47
CA SER A 41 -7.88 -0.86 7.95
C SER A 41 -6.48 -0.25 8.08
N LEU A 42 -5.87 -0.34 9.28
CA LEU A 42 -4.58 0.27 9.61
C LEU A 42 -3.49 -0.08 8.58
N ILE A 43 -3.40 -1.36 8.28
CA ILE A 43 -2.52 -1.92 7.25
C ILE A 43 -3.18 -3.15 6.60
N HIS A 44 -2.62 -3.62 5.46
CA HIS A 44 -3.09 -4.85 4.79
C HIS A 44 -2.48 -6.11 5.42
N ASN A 45 -2.79 -6.34 6.72
CA ASN A 45 -2.40 -7.54 7.46
C ASN A 45 -3.43 -7.81 8.55
N LYS A 46 -4.15 -8.94 8.46
CA LYS A 46 -5.27 -9.28 9.36
C LYS A 46 -4.83 -9.53 10.79
N ASP A 47 -3.65 -10.17 10.98
CA ASP A 47 -3.14 -10.49 12.30
C ASP A 47 -2.78 -9.22 13.07
N VAL A 48 -2.17 -8.25 12.39
CA VAL A 48 -1.84 -6.95 12.98
C VAL A 48 -3.11 -6.16 13.31
N VAL A 49 -4.07 -6.13 12.39
CA VAL A 49 -5.37 -5.48 12.65
C VAL A 49 -6.07 -6.16 13.84
N GLY A 50 -6.08 -7.49 13.91
CA GLY A 50 -6.64 -8.26 15.02
C GLY A 50 -5.92 -7.99 16.35
N HIS A 51 -4.59 -7.86 16.33
CA HIS A 51 -3.79 -7.50 17.49
C HIS A 51 -4.20 -6.13 18.07
N PHE A 52 -4.34 -5.12 17.24
CA PHE A 52 -4.78 -3.79 17.67
C PHE A 52 -6.25 -3.75 18.09
N ALA A 53 -7.10 -4.55 17.44
CA ALA A 53 -8.51 -4.71 17.85
C ALA A 53 -8.62 -5.30 19.25
N ALA A 54 -7.80 -6.32 19.58
CA ALA A 54 -7.73 -6.90 20.93
C ALA A 54 -7.25 -5.90 21.99
N GLN A 55 -6.50 -4.87 21.60
CA GLN A 55 -6.07 -3.77 22.48
C GLN A 55 -7.08 -2.63 22.60
N GLY A 56 -8.19 -2.68 21.85
CA GLY A 56 -9.30 -1.72 21.92
C GLY A 56 -9.37 -0.73 20.74
N MET A 57 -8.50 -0.85 19.70
CA MET A 57 -8.63 -0.04 18.49
C MET A 57 -9.70 -0.63 17.57
N ARG A 58 -10.74 0.14 17.25
CA ARG A 58 -11.82 -0.28 16.34
C ARG A 58 -11.56 0.25 14.94
N ASN A 59 -11.91 -0.55 13.91
CA ASN A 59 -11.89 -0.04 12.53
C ASN A 59 -13.18 0.73 12.23
N SER A 60 -13.07 1.85 11.53
CA SER A 60 -14.24 2.67 11.13
C SER A 60 -14.00 3.32 9.77
N GLU A 61 -15.03 3.33 8.93
CA GLU A 61 -14.99 3.98 7.60
C GLU A 61 -15.74 5.34 7.59
N SER A 62 -16.48 5.66 8.69
CA SER A 62 -17.26 6.88 8.85
C SER A 62 -17.33 7.24 10.33
N PRO A 63 -17.40 8.55 10.72
CA PRO A 63 -17.63 8.96 12.09
C PRO A 63 -19.09 8.78 12.54
N GLU A 64 -20.01 8.46 11.62
CA GLU A 64 -21.44 8.41 11.90
C GLU A 64 -21.80 7.33 12.94
N GLY A 65 -22.54 7.70 13.97
CA GLY A 65 -22.97 6.81 15.03
C GLY A 65 -21.88 6.36 16.00
N LEU A 66 -20.68 6.94 15.91
CA LEU A 66 -19.57 6.66 16.82
C LEU A 66 -19.49 7.68 17.94
N GLU A 67 -19.05 7.25 19.11
CA GLU A 67 -18.65 8.12 20.20
C GLU A 67 -17.31 8.81 19.83
N PRO A 68 -17.19 10.16 19.95
CA PRO A 68 -15.95 10.86 19.69
C PRO A 68 -14.79 10.35 20.56
N GLY A 69 -13.63 10.20 19.96
CA GLY A 69 -12.43 9.68 20.60
C GLY A 69 -11.20 9.99 19.77
N ILE A 70 -10.19 9.14 19.83
CA ILE A 70 -8.97 9.25 19.02
C ILE A 70 -9.17 8.47 17.72
N ALA A 71 -8.98 9.13 16.58
CA ALA A 71 -9.11 8.53 15.24
C ALA A 71 -7.77 8.63 14.49
N LEU A 72 -7.14 7.48 14.24
CA LEU A 72 -5.86 7.37 13.53
C LEU A 72 -6.08 7.24 12.02
N VAL A 73 -5.51 8.16 11.25
CA VAL A 73 -5.42 8.04 9.79
C VAL A 73 -4.32 7.05 9.44
N ARG A 74 -4.64 6.03 8.66
CA ARG A 74 -3.72 4.97 8.22
C ARG A 74 -2.59 5.47 7.31
N ALA A 75 -1.52 4.66 7.13
CA ALA A 75 -0.36 4.99 6.29
C ALA A 75 -0.70 5.37 4.84
N HIS A 76 -1.80 4.84 4.30
CA HIS A 76 -2.28 5.10 2.93
C HIS A 76 -2.95 6.49 2.75
N GLY A 77 -3.18 7.22 3.85
CA GLY A 77 -4.01 8.42 3.84
C GLY A 77 -5.50 8.14 3.68
N ILE A 78 -6.27 9.21 3.71
CA ILE A 78 -7.73 9.21 3.51
C ILE A 78 -8.13 10.44 2.68
N PRO A 79 -9.33 10.47 2.05
CA PRO A 79 -9.89 11.69 1.46
C PRO A 79 -9.98 12.84 2.46
N GLU A 80 -9.72 14.06 2.02
CA GLU A 80 -9.76 15.24 2.88
C GLU A 80 -11.16 15.53 3.43
N LYS A 81 -12.19 15.25 2.64
CA LYS A 81 -13.57 15.31 3.09
C LYS A 81 -13.81 14.41 4.31
N LEU A 82 -13.36 13.14 4.25
CA LEU A 82 -13.52 12.20 5.35
C LEU A 82 -12.76 12.67 6.61
N ARG A 83 -11.56 13.23 6.44
CA ARG A 83 -10.82 13.84 7.56
C ARG A 83 -11.62 14.95 8.24
N ARG A 84 -12.23 15.85 7.46
CA ARG A 84 -13.06 16.93 8.01
C ARG A 84 -14.30 16.41 8.74
N GLU A 85 -14.93 15.38 8.20
CA GLU A 85 -16.10 14.74 8.83
C GLU A 85 -15.75 14.23 10.24
N TYR A 86 -14.60 13.56 10.42
CA TYR A 86 -14.15 13.13 11.74
C TYR A 86 -13.85 14.32 12.67
N ILE A 87 -13.18 15.37 12.18
CA ILE A 87 -12.88 16.57 12.97
C ILE A 87 -14.19 17.26 13.40
N GLN A 88 -15.14 17.43 12.49
CA GLN A 88 -16.44 18.07 12.77
C GLN A 88 -17.30 17.23 13.73
N ALA A 89 -17.16 15.92 13.72
CA ALA A 89 -17.80 15.03 14.67
C ALA A 89 -17.10 14.99 16.05
N GLY A 90 -16.06 15.82 16.28
CA GLY A 90 -15.39 15.96 17.58
C GLY A 90 -14.27 14.98 17.87
N PHE A 91 -13.78 14.23 16.86
CA PHE A 91 -12.67 13.31 17.05
C PHE A 91 -11.32 14.02 17.10
N GLN A 92 -10.40 13.51 17.92
CA GLN A 92 -8.99 13.86 17.88
C GLN A 92 -8.32 13.07 16.74
N VAL A 93 -8.17 13.69 15.57
CA VAL A 93 -7.59 13.01 14.39
C VAL A 93 -6.07 13.04 14.46
N VAL A 94 -5.45 11.87 14.55
CA VAL A 94 -4.00 11.66 14.48
C VAL A 94 -3.63 11.18 13.10
N ASP A 95 -2.64 11.81 12.47
CA ASP A 95 -2.23 11.47 11.10
C ASP A 95 -0.98 10.58 11.09
N SER A 96 -1.10 9.35 10.57
CA SER A 96 0.03 8.47 10.29
C SER A 96 0.29 8.26 8.79
N THR A 97 -0.28 9.11 7.94
CA THR A 97 -0.03 9.05 6.50
C THR A 97 1.47 9.02 6.20
N CYS A 98 1.90 8.04 5.41
CA CYS A 98 3.28 7.93 4.98
C CYS A 98 3.73 9.23 4.29
N PRO A 99 4.89 9.83 4.63
CA PRO A 99 5.36 11.08 4.01
C PRO A 99 5.43 11.03 2.47
N ILE A 100 5.70 9.85 1.90
CA ILE A 100 5.73 9.67 0.43
C ILE A 100 4.32 9.82 -0.15
N VAL A 101 3.31 9.24 0.51
CA VAL A 101 1.90 9.37 0.12
C VAL A 101 1.42 10.81 0.30
N ALA A 102 1.72 11.45 1.43
CA ALA A 102 1.39 12.85 1.71
C ALA A 102 2.01 13.81 0.68
N LYS A 103 3.24 13.52 0.22
CA LYS A 103 3.88 14.26 -0.87
C LYS A 103 3.11 14.13 -2.18
N GLY A 104 2.56 12.95 -2.48
CA GLY A 104 1.69 12.71 -3.64
C GLY A 104 0.45 13.61 -3.60
N ALA A 105 -0.29 13.60 -2.49
CA ALA A 105 -1.46 14.46 -2.30
C ALA A 105 -1.12 15.96 -2.41
N THR A 106 0.00 16.38 -1.82
CA THR A 106 0.50 17.76 -1.94
C THR A 106 0.80 18.12 -3.41
N THR A 107 1.33 17.18 -4.18
CA THR A 107 1.63 17.40 -5.61
C THR A 107 0.35 17.56 -6.42
N VAL A 108 -0.66 16.72 -6.18
CA VAL A 108 -2.00 16.84 -6.82
C VAL A 108 -2.58 18.22 -6.57
N ARG A 109 -2.60 18.67 -5.30
CA ARG A 109 -3.14 19.99 -4.92
C ARG A 109 -2.39 21.13 -5.59
N LYS A 110 -1.05 21.12 -5.54
CA LYS A 110 -0.21 22.17 -6.16
C LYS A 110 -0.36 22.21 -7.68
N ALA A 111 -0.53 21.06 -8.33
CA ALA A 111 -0.79 21.01 -9.77
C ALA A 111 -2.13 21.67 -10.12
N ALA A 112 -3.19 21.30 -9.39
CA ALA A 112 -4.52 21.89 -9.60
C ALA A 112 -4.55 23.40 -9.35
N GLN A 113 -3.86 23.88 -8.30
CA GLN A 113 -3.71 25.33 -8.02
C GLN A 113 -3.04 26.11 -9.16
N LYS A 114 -2.19 25.44 -9.96
CA LYS A 114 -1.52 26.01 -11.13
C LYS A 114 -2.33 25.83 -12.42
N GLY A 115 -3.57 25.33 -12.34
CA GLY A 115 -4.42 25.05 -13.49
C GLY A 115 -4.06 23.78 -14.27
N CYS A 116 -3.07 22.98 -13.81
CA CYS A 116 -2.75 21.72 -14.45
C CYS A 116 -3.85 20.69 -14.23
N LYS A 117 -4.07 19.84 -15.22
CA LYS A 117 -4.88 18.63 -15.07
C LYS A 117 -4.10 17.56 -14.30
N THR A 118 -4.80 16.66 -13.62
CA THR A 118 -4.16 15.63 -12.80
C THR A 118 -4.64 14.24 -13.18
N ILE A 119 -3.70 13.32 -13.32
CA ILE A 119 -3.94 11.88 -13.50
C ILE A 119 -3.34 11.15 -12.30
N ILE A 120 -4.13 10.25 -11.71
CA ILE A 120 -3.67 9.33 -10.69
C ILE A 120 -3.52 7.95 -11.33
N ILE A 121 -2.31 7.39 -11.32
CA ILE A 121 -2.10 5.99 -11.69
C ILE A 121 -2.16 5.16 -10.41
N GLY A 122 -3.16 4.27 -10.31
CA GLY A 122 -3.38 3.49 -9.08
C GLY A 122 -4.45 2.43 -9.26
N VAL A 123 -4.46 1.45 -8.37
CA VAL A 123 -5.44 0.36 -8.36
C VAL A 123 -6.79 0.90 -7.91
N ARG A 124 -7.83 0.65 -8.70
CA ARG A 124 -9.21 1.06 -8.39
C ARG A 124 -9.66 0.44 -7.07
N GLY A 125 -10.19 1.26 -6.16
CA GLY A 125 -10.61 0.83 -4.82
C GLY A 125 -9.47 0.73 -3.79
N HIS A 126 -8.20 0.87 -4.19
CA HIS A 126 -7.10 0.90 -3.22
C HIS A 126 -7.14 2.19 -2.38
N ALA A 127 -6.89 2.05 -1.10
CA ALA A 127 -6.95 3.14 -0.12
C ALA A 127 -6.14 4.39 -0.49
N GLU A 128 -4.91 4.21 -0.97
CA GLU A 128 -4.05 5.32 -1.40
C GLU A 128 -4.60 6.03 -2.64
N ALA A 129 -5.09 5.26 -3.63
CA ALA A 129 -5.71 5.84 -4.82
C ALA A 129 -6.97 6.65 -4.46
N ILE A 130 -7.82 6.13 -3.56
CA ILE A 130 -9.00 6.83 -3.03
C ILE A 130 -8.57 8.14 -2.33
N GLY A 131 -7.53 8.10 -1.49
CA GLY A 131 -7.01 9.28 -0.80
C GLY A 131 -6.50 10.35 -1.78
N LEU A 132 -5.74 9.93 -2.82
CA LEU A 132 -5.24 10.84 -3.85
C LEU A 132 -6.34 11.46 -4.71
N MET A 133 -7.38 10.67 -5.04
CA MET A 133 -8.57 11.14 -5.75
C MET A 133 -9.43 12.09 -4.90
N GLY A 134 -9.36 11.97 -3.58
CA GLY A 134 -10.08 12.81 -2.62
C GLY A 134 -9.31 14.04 -2.15
N VAL A 135 -8.29 14.47 -2.88
CA VAL A 135 -7.56 15.72 -2.59
C VAL A 135 -8.44 16.93 -2.93
N GLU A 136 -8.37 17.96 -2.08
CA GLU A 136 -9.14 19.20 -2.22
C GLU A 136 -8.22 20.42 -2.29
N LEU A 137 -8.75 21.51 -2.89
CA LEU A 137 -8.15 22.83 -2.86
C LEU A 137 -8.33 23.48 -1.47
N PRO A 138 -7.61 24.56 -1.15
CA PRO A 138 -7.73 25.23 0.15
C PRO A 138 -9.14 25.76 0.47
N ASP A 139 -9.95 26.02 -0.54
CA ASP A 139 -11.35 26.45 -0.41
C ASP A 139 -12.32 25.27 -0.17
N GLY A 140 -11.80 24.04 -0.11
CA GLY A 140 -12.58 22.82 0.07
C GLY A 140 -13.18 22.25 -1.22
N SER A 141 -12.95 22.88 -2.37
CA SER A 141 -13.42 22.32 -3.65
C SER A 141 -12.58 21.11 -4.06
N PRO A 142 -13.20 20.03 -4.63
CA PRO A 142 -12.48 18.83 -5.02
C PRO A 142 -11.56 19.09 -6.22
N VAL A 143 -10.37 18.47 -6.21
CA VAL A 143 -9.51 18.39 -7.37
C VAL A 143 -10.08 17.33 -8.32
N ASN A 144 -10.42 17.72 -9.55
CA ASN A 144 -10.95 16.80 -10.56
C ASN A 144 -9.80 16.00 -11.22
N SER A 145 -9.34 14.96 -10.54
CA SER A 145 -8.32 14.04 -11.02
C SER A 145 -8.92 12.88 -11.81
N HIS A 146 -8.16 12.32 -12.76
CA HIS A 146 -8.55 11.13 -13.54
C HIS A 146 -7.79 9.90 -13.05
N LEU A 147 -8.52 8.83 -12.66
CA LEU A 147 -7.90 7.55 -12.26
C LEU A 147 -7.62 6.70 -13.49
N VAL A 148 -6.39 6.20 -13.59
CA VAL A 148 -5.92 5.24 -14.59
C VAL A 148 -5.40 4.01 -13.85
N SER A 149 -6.08 2.87 -13.98
CA SER A 149 -5.73 1.62 -13.29
C SER A 149 -5.19 0.56 -14.26
N SER A 150 -5.35 0.76 -15.57
CA SER A 150 -4.98 -0.19 -16.60
C SER A 150 -4.56 0.50 -17.91
N MET A 151 -4.04 -0.27 -18.86
CA MET A 151 -3.76 0.21 -20.22
C MET A 151 -5.04 0.65 -20.93
N ASP A 152 -6.16 -0.03 -20.69
CA ASP A 152 -7.44 0.32 -21.30
C ASP A 152 -7.98 1.64 -20.72
N ASP A 153 -7.83 1.85 -19.39
CA ASP A 153 -8.16 3.15 -18.79
C ASP A 153 -7.33 4.29 -19.43
N ALA A 154 -6.03 4.04 -19.72
CA ALA A 154 -5.17 5.03 -20.34
C ALA A 154 -5.62 5.38 -21.78
N ARG A 155 -5.96 4.37 -22.58
CA ARG A 155 -6.49 4.55 -23.94
C ARG A 155 -7.83 5.27 -23.92
N ASN A 156 -8.76 4.79 -23.09
CA ASN A 156 -10.09 5.39 -22.95
C ASN A 156 -10.00 6.87 -22.51
N LEU A 157 -9.04 7.21 -21.61
CA LEU A 157 -8.85 8.59 -21.19
C LEU A 157 -8.39 9.49 -22.37
N MET A 158 -7.45 9.01 -23.19
CA MET A 158 -6.96 9.75 -24.37
C MET A 158 -8.05 9.95 -25.41
N GLU A 159 -8.92 8.95 -25.61
CA GLU A 159 -10.01 8.98 -26.60
C GLU A 159 -11.25 9.74 -26.10
N SER A 160 -11.40 9.93 -24.80
CA SER A 160 -12.61 10.48 -24.19
C SER A 160 -12.86 11.97 -24.45
N GLY A 161 -11.85 12.71 -24.89
CA GLY A 161 -11.91 14.17 -25.01
C GLY A 161 -11.97 14.93 -23.68
N LYS A 162 -11.82 14.25 -22.53
CA LYS A 162 -11.82 14.89 -21.20
C LYS A 162 -10.56 15.70 -20.94
N LEU A 163 -9.48 15.37 -21.62
CA LEU A 163 -8.20 16.06 -21.60
C LEU A 163 -7.79 16.38 -23.03
N ALA A 164 -7.33 17.61 -23.27
CA ALA A 164 -6.79 17.99 -24.57
C ALA A 164 -5.33 17.51 -24.74
N PRO A 165 -4.85 17.20 -25.95
CA PRO A 165 -3.47 16.76 -26.19
C PRO A 165 -2.40 17.75 -25.71
N ASP A 166 -2.73 19.02 -25.61
CA ASP A 166 -1.87 20.13 -25.20
C ASP A 166 -2.10 20.58 -23.73
N ASP A 167 -2.99 19.91 -23.00
CA ASP A 167 -3.16 20.18 -21.57
C ASP A 167 -1.85 19.98 -20.79
N GLU A 168 -1.57 20.88 -19.84
CA GLU A 168 -0.51 20.68 -18.83
C GLU A 168 -0.97 19.63 -17.83
N ILE A 169 -0.36 18.45 -17.86
CA ILE A 169 -0.78 17.29 -17.07
C ILE A 169 0.30 16.87 -16.07
N ILE A 170 -0.09 16.72 -14.81
CA ILE A 170 0.74 16.13 -13.76
C ILE A 170 0.19 14.76 -13.40
N VAL A 171 1.05 13.74 -13.47
CA VAL A 171 0.71 12.36 -13.09
C VAL A 171 1.33 12.06 -11.73
N VAL A 172 0.50 11.54 -10.83
CA VAL A 172 0.92 10.99 -9.53
C VAL A 172 0.61 9.50 -9.52
N VAL A 173 1.54 8.70 -9.01
CA VAL A 173 1.44 7.23 -9.04
C VAL A 173 1.30 6.70 -7.62
N GLN A 174 0.38 5.75 -7.40
CA GLN A 174 0.27 4.98 -6.17
C GLN A 174 1.61 4.31 -5.84
N THR A 175 2.04 4.39 -4.59
CA THR A 175 3.38 3.95 -4.15
C THR A 175 3.65 2.46 -4.37
N THR A 176 2.61 1.63 -4.36
CA THR A 176 2.71 0.16 -4.53
C THR A 176 2.27 -0.31 -5.92
N PHE A 177 2.01 0.61 -6.86
CA PHE A 177 1.56 0.24 -8.21
C PHE A 177 2.66 -0.58 -8.93
N PRO A 178 2.30 -1.65 -9.68
CA PRO A 178 3.28 -2.52 -10.34
C PRO A 178 4.14 -1.75 -11.35
N ILE A 179 5.47 -1.86 -11.22
CA ILE A 179 6.43 -1.07 -12.01
C ILE A 179 6.29 -1.33 -13.51
N ARG A 180 6.09 -2.58 -13.92
CA ARG A 180 5.95 -2.94 -15.35
C ARG A 180 4.69 -2.31 -15.97
N GLU A 181 3.56 -2.40 -15.26
CA GLU A 181 2.29 -1.80 -15.67
C GLU A 181 2.39 -0.27 -15.72
N PHE A 182 3.00 0.34 -14.69
CA PHE A 182 3.29 1.77 -14.69
C PHE A 182 4.11 2.20 -15.91
N GLN A 183 5.17 1.47 -16.27
CA GLN A 183 5.99 1.80 -17.43
C GLN A 183 5.22 1.67 -18.75
N ALA A 184 4.32 0.69 -18.86
CA ALA A 184 3.46 0.54 -20.04
C ALA A 184 2.47 1.71 -20.17
N ILE A 185 1.75 2.02 -19.07
CA ILE A 185 0.80 3.15 -19.01
C ILE A 185 1.53 4.47 -19.30
N ARG A 186 2.70 4.67 -18.71
CA ARG A 186 3.53 5.87 -18.93
C ARG A 186 3.89 6.05 -20.40
N ARG A 187 4.31 5.00 -21.11
CA ARG A 187 4.60 5.05 -22.54
C ARG A 187 3.34 5.41 -23.33
N CYS A 188 2.21 4.77 -23.03
CA CYS A 188 0.92 5.02 -23.70
C CYS A 188 0.50 6.49 -23.53
N LEU A 189 0.42 7.01 -22.31
CA LEU A 189 -0.02 8.39 -22.06
C LEU A 189 0.88 9.43 -22.74
N LYS A 190 2.18 9.15 -22.89
CA LYS A 190 3.12 10.03 -23.59
C LYS A 190 2.87 10.12 -25.12
N THR A 191 2.13 9.19 -25.71
CA THR A 191 1.77 9.28 -27.13
C THR A 191 0.58 10.20 -27.38
N GLY A 192 -0.27 10.43 -26.37
CA GLY A 192 -1.49 11.22 -26.50
C GLY A 192 -1.39 12.65 -25.96
N PHE A 193 -0.40 12.93 -25.06
CA PHE A 193 -0.30 14.22 -24.40
C PHE A 193 1.10 14.83 -24.52
N SER A 194 1.19 16.06 -25.03
CA SER A 194 2.45 16.75 -25.30
C SER A 194 3.14 17.29 -24.04
N HIS A 195 2.36 17.74 -23.04
CA HIS A 195 2.83 18.39 -21.82
C HIS A 195 2.54 17.57 -20.57
N ILE A 196 2.82 16.24 -20.64
CA ILE A 196 2.62 15.32 -19.51
C ILE A 196 3.91 15.13 -18.70
N ARG A 197 3.82 15.35 -17.39
CA ARG A 197 4.91 15.17 -16.43
C ARG A 197 4.55 14.18 -15.34
N PHE A 198 5.44 13.24 -15.06
CA PHE A 198 5.30 12.24 -14.00
C PHE A 198 6.07 12.76 -12.79
N SER A 199 5.37 13.08 -11.71
CA SER A 199 5.95 13.70 -10.51
C SER A 199 6.68 12.70 -9.62
N ASN A 200 6.32 11.42 -9.72
CA ASN A 200 6.92 10.32 -8.98
C ASN A 200 6.87 9.03 -9.82
N SER A 201 7.54 8.01 -9.33
CA SER A 201 7.39 6.60 -9.68
C SER A 201 6.83 5.84 -8.49
N PRO A 202 6.53 4.54 -8.61
CA PRO A 202 6.31 3.70 -7.44
C PRO A 202 7.41 3.87 -6.38
N CYS A 203 7.07 3.68 -5.11
CA CYS A 203 7.95 3.98 -3.97
C CYS A 203 9.30 3.25 -4.08
N GLY A 204 10.40 3.93 -3.73
CA GLY A 204 11.73 3.31 -3.68
C GLY A 204 11.80 2.07 -2.78
N ALA A 205 11.01 2.01 -1.69
CA ALA A 205 10.89 0.80 -0.88
C ALA A 205 10.30 -0.39 -1.67
N THR A 206 9.33 -0.13 -2.56
CA THR A 206 8.77 -1.14 -3.47
C THR A 206 9.82 -1.60 -4.49
N GLU A 207 10.58 -0.68 -5.06
CA GLU A 207 11.64 -0.99 -6.02
C GLU A 207 12.78 -1.80 -5.39
N VAL A 208 13.29 -1.37 -4.24
CA VAL A 208 14.39 -2.05 -3.53
C VAL A 208 13.96 -3.45 -3.10
N ARG A 209 12.73 -3.62 -2.63
CA ARG A 209 12.15 -4.91 -2.25
C ARG A 209 11.96 -5.82 -3.48
N GLY A 210 11.51 -5.27 -4.60
CA GLY A 210 11.41 -5.99 -5.86
C GLY A 210 12.76 -6.49 -6.38
N LYS A 211 13.81 -5.68 -6.30
CA LYS A 211 15.18 -6.11 -6.66
C LYS A 211 15.69 -7.22 -5.74
N ALA A 212 15.45 -7.08 -4.42
CA ALA A 212 15.88 -8.08 -3.45
C ALA A 212 15.18 -9.44 -3.62
N VAL A 213 13.89 -9.45 -4.00
CA VAL A 213 13.18 -10.70 -4.26
C VAL A 213 13.62 -11.37 -5.54
N LEU A 214 13.97 -10.62 -6.58
CA LEU A 214 14.51 -11.18 -7.81
C LEU A 214 15.92 -11.78 -7.59
N GLU A 215 16.76 -11.12 -6.80
CA GLU A 215 18.06 -11.67 -6.38
C GLU A 215 17.85 -12.96 -5.59
N LEU A 216 16.92 -12.99 -4.63
CA LEU A 216 16.57 -14.19 -3.86
C LEU A 216 16.10 -15.33 -4.79
N ALA A 217 15.19 -15.05 -5.71
CA ALA A 217 14.67 -16.03 -6.66
C ALA A 217 15.76 -16.62 -7.56
N SER A 218 16.81 -15.84 -7.90
CA SER A 218 17.94 -16.35 -8.66
C SER A 218 18.83 -17.32 -7.88
N GLN A 219 18.78 -17.29 -6.54
CA GLN A 219 19.64 -18.07 -5.64
C GLN A 219 18.92 -19.26 -4.99
N THR A 220 17.62 -19.42 -5.25
CA THR A 220 16.78 -20.45 -4.60
C THR A 220 15.92 -21.17 -5.62
N ASP A 221 15.47 -22.40 -5.27
CA ASP A 221 14.65 -23.25 -6.14
C ASP A 221 13.18 -22.82 -6.11
N ALA A 222 12.70 -22.32 -4.96
CA ALA A 222 11.35 -21.81 -4.77
C ALA A 222 11.36 -20.63 -3.80
N VAL A 223 10.30 -19.81 -3.78
CA VAL A 223 10.18 -18.66 -2.87
C VAL A 223 8.84 -18.67 -2.15
N VAL A 224 8.89 -18.49 -0.83
CA VAL A 224 7.72 -18.21 0.01
C VAL A 224 7.61 -16.70 0.22
N VAL A 225 6.48 -16.13 -0.16
CA VAL A 225 6.15 -14.71 -0.01
C VAL A 225 5.15 -14.55 1.12
N ILE A 226 5.58 -13.93 2.23
CA ILE A 226 4.81 -13.77 3.46
C ILE A 226 4.11 -12.41 3.47
N GLY A 227 2.79 -12.39 3.73
CA GLY A 227 2.02 -11.15 3.91
C GLY A 227 0.59 -11.24 3.43
N GLY A 228 -0.22 -10.25 3.80
CA GLY A 228 -1.64 -10.24 3.51
C GLY A 228 -1.97 -10.46 2.03
N LEU A 229 -2.93 -11.33 1.76
CA LEU A 229 -3.36 -11.66 0.39
C LEU A 229 -3.98 -10.48 -0.35
N ASN A 230 -4.49 -9.49 0.38
CA ASN A 230 -5.03 -8.23 -0.14
C ASN A 230 -3.99 -7.10 -0.22
N SER A 231 -2.70 -7.38 0.05
CA SER A 231 -1.61 -6.42 -0.05
C SER A 231 -1.05 -6.36 -1.47
N GLU A 232 -1.18 -5.20 -2.15
CA GLU A 232 -0.61 -5.01 -3.49
C GLU A 232 0.92 -5.16 -3.50
N ASN A 233 1.62 -4.79 -2.41
CA ASN A 233 3.05 -5.01 -2.29
C ASN A 233 3.38 -6.52 -2.27
N THR A 234 2.66 -7.32 -1.45
CA THR A 234 2.85 -8.78 -1.38
C THR A 234 2.55 -9.45 -2.73
N ASN A 235 1.42 -9.07 -3.34
CA ASN A 235 1.00 -9.59 -4.64
C ASN A 235 2.00 -9.25 -5.75
N GLY A 236 2.55 -8.04 -5.72
CA GLY A 236 3.59 -7.60 -6.66
C GLY A 236 4.88 -8.41 -6.55
N LEU A 237 5.32 -8.74 -5.33
CA LEU A 237 6.50 -9.59 -5.11
C LEU A 237 6.27 -11.02 -5.64
N ALA A 238 5.10 -11.61 -5.37
CA ALA A 238 4.78 -12.94 -5.88
C ALA A 238 4.74 -12.97 -7.42
N ARG A 239 4.17 -11.95 -8.06
CA ARG A 239 4.20 -11.81 -9.53
C ARG A 239 5.64 -11.74 -10.06
N LEU A 240 6.53 -10.97 -9.42
CA LEU A 240 7.93 -10.87 -9.84
C LEU A 240 8.65 -12.23 -9.79
N VAL A 241 8.39 -13.03 -8.75
CA VAL A 241 8.97 -14.39 -8.63
C VAL A 241 8.43 -15.32 -9.72
N ALA A 242 7.10 -15.31 -9.95
CA ALA A 242 6.46 -16.12 -10.99
C ALA A 242 6.97 -15.72 -12.39
N ASP A 243 7.08 -14.44 -12.69
CA ASP A 243 7.62 -13.91 -13.94
C ASP A 243 9.10 -14.27 -14.17
N ALA A 244 9.86 -14.51 -13.09
CA ALA A 244 11.22 -15.02 -13.14
C ALA A 244 11.27 -16.57 -13.36
N GLY A 245 10.11 -17.22 -13.54
CA GLY A 245 9.99 -18.66 -13.78
C GLY A 245 10.23 -19.53 -12.55
N LYS A 246 10.10 -18.98 -11.34
CA LYS A 246 10.30 -19.73 -10.08
C LYS A 246 8.98 -20.09 -9.42
N PRO A 247 8.86 -21.29 -8.83
CA PRO A 247 7.77 -21.65 -7.94
C PRO A 247 7.62 -20.63 -6.83
N VAL A 248 6.38 -20.15 -6.60
CA VAL A 248 6.08 -19.14 -5.59
C VAL A 248 4.88 -19.57 -4.75
N PHE A 249 5.03 -19.48 -3.45
CA PHE A 249 4.00 -19.81 -2.46
C PHE A 249 3.68 -18.58 -1.65
N ARG A 250 2.41 -18.17 -1.61
CA ARG A 250 1.96 -17.02 -0.81
C ARG A 250 1.27 -17.51 0.45
N ILE A 251 1.69 -16.97 1.58
CA ILE A 251 1.12 -17.25 2.90
C ILE A 251 0.91 -15.94 3.65
N GLU A 252 -0.12 -15.86 4.48
CA GLU A 252 -0.32 -14.71 5.38
C GLU A 252 0.55 -14.84 6.64
N ASN A 253 0.62 -16.06 7.22
CA ASN A 253 1.40 -16.34 8.43
C ASN A 253 1.80 -17.83 8.49
N GLU A 254 2.38 -18.27 9.63
CA GLU A 254 2.84 -19.65 9.85
C GLU A 254 1.74 -20.70 9.85
N LYS A 255 0.48 -20.32 10.08
CA LYS A 255 -0.66 -21.26 10.11
C LYS A 255 -1.03 -21.75 8.71
N ASP A 256 -0.63 -21.03 7.68
CA ASP A 256 -0.84 -21.41 6.29
C ASP A 256 0.17 -22.48 5.83
N LEU A 257 1.19 -22.80 6.63
CA LEU A 257 2.14 -23.88 6.40
C LEU A 257 1.54 -25.23 6.84
N ASP A 258 0.53 -25.69 6.12
CA ASP A 258 -0.06 -27.00 6.35
C ASP A 258 0.87 -28.15 5.92
N GLN A 259 0.49 -29.39 6.21
CA GLN A 259 1.31 -30.57 5.92
C GLN A 259 1.53 -30.76 4.40
N GLU A 260 0.55 -30.41 3.57
CA GLU A 260 0.63 -30.51 2.13
C GLU A 260 1.67 -29.52 1.57
N LEU A 261 1.59 -28.26 1.95
CA LEU A 261 2.57 -27.24 1.55
C LEU A 261 3.97 -27.55 2.07
N LEU A 262 4.10 -28.01 3.34
CA LEU A 262 5.38 -28.43 3.89
C LEU A 262 5.99 -29.62 3.13
N ALA A 263 5.18 -30.60 2.70
CA ALA A 263 5.64 -31.72 1.89
C ALA A 263 6.17 -31.25 0.52
N VAL A 264 5.47 -30.29 -0.11
CA VAL A 264 5.92 -29.69 -1.37
C VAL A 264 7.23 -28.93 -1.17
N LEU A 265 7.34 -28.11 -0.13
CA LEU A 265 8.54 -27.32 0.15
C LEU A 265 9.77 -28.19 0.43
N ARG A 266 9.59 -29.35 1.10
CA ARG A 266 10.67 -30.32 1.34
C ARG A 266 11.29 -30.88 0.05
N SER A 267 10.58 -30.85 -1.07
CA SER A 267 11.10 -31.35 -2.36
C SER A 267 12.17 -30.44 -2.98
N TYR A 268 12.29 -29.19 -2.50
CA TYR A 268 13.29 -28.25 -2.97
C TYR A 268 14.57 -28.31 -2.12
N SER A 269 15.74 -28.16 -2.77
CA SER A 269 17.03 -28.09 -2.07
C SER A 269 17.19 -26.78 -1.32
N SER A 270 16.60 -25.69 -1.86
CA SER A 270 16.64 -24.36 -1.26
C SER A 270 15.31 -23.60 -1.43
N VAL A 271 14.88 -22.93 -0.35
CA VAL A 271 13.67 -22.11 -0.34
C VAL A 271 14.02 -20.71 0.13
N GLY A 272 13.66 -19.72 -0.68
CA GLY A 272 13.77 -18.30 -0.33
C GLY A 272 12.58 -17.83 0.48
N ILE A 273 12.79 -16.96 1.47
CA ILE A 273 11.71 -16.26 2.17
C ILE A 273 11.82 -14.76 1.97
N CYS A 274 10.71 -14.14 1.62
CA CYS A 274 10.56 -12.69 1.55
C CYS A 274 9.20 -12.26 2.10
N SER A 275 8.98 -10.97 2.28
CA SER A 275 7.69 -10.50 2.80
C SER A 275 7.23 -9.20 2.16
N GLY A 276 5.91 -8.99 2.18
CA GLY A 276 5.30 -7.70 1.96
C GLY A 276 5.72 -6.67 3.00
N SER A 277 5.49 -5.39 2.68
CA SER A 277 5.88 -4.25 3.54
C SER A 277 5.02 -4.07 4.80
N SER A 278 3.96 -4.87 4.94
CA SER A 278 3.04 -4.88 6.09
C SER A 278 3.13 -6.15 6.94
N THR A 279 4.22 -6.93 6.81
CA THR A 279 4.41 -8.18 7.53
C THR A 279 5.29 -7.98 8.78
N PRO A 280 4.81 -8.37 9.98
CA PRO A 280 5.60 -8.28 11.21
C PRO A 280 6.85 -9.17 11.18
N THR A 281 7.90 -8.74 11.87
CA THR A 281 9.11 -9.55 12.03
C THR A 281 8.84 -10.85 12.81
N SER A 282 7.90 -10.85 13.74
CA SER A 282 7.46 -12.05 14.49
C SER A 282 6.89 -13.13 13.56
N THR A 283 5.98 -12.75 12.65
CA THR A 283 5.43 -13.66 11.65
C THR A 283 6.52 -14.25 10.73
N ILE A 284 7.46 -13.40 10.29
CA ILE A 284 8.58 -13.84 9.45
C ILE A 284 9.44 -14.87 10.17
N ARG A 285 9.77 -14.62 11.45
CA ARG A 285 10.56 -15.56 12.27
C ARG A 285 9.83 -16.88 12.48
N ALA A 286 8.53 -16.84 12.79
CA ALA A 286 7.74 -18.05 12.99
C ALA A 286 7.73 -18.95 11.73
N VAL A 287 7.58 -18.35 10.55
CA VAL A 287 7.68 -19.07 9.27
C VAL A 287 9.09 -19.62 9.05
N GLU A 288 10.13 -18.81 9.27
CA GLU A 288 11.54 -19.19 9.11
C GLU A 288 11.89 -20.39 10.01
N GLU A 289 11.54 -20.36 11.28
CA GLU A 289 11.78 -21.43 12.26
C GLU A 289 11.10 -22.76 11.87
N ILE A 290 9.93 -22.72 11.25
CA ILE A 290 9.25 -23.92 10.74
C ILE A 290 9.99 -24.47 9.54
N LEU A 291 10.35 -23.61 8.58
CA LEU A 291 11.02 -24.04 7.35
C LEU A 291 12.45 -24.57 7.60
N GLU A 292 13.18 -24.01 8.57
CA GLU A 292 14.53 -24.48 8.95
C GLU A 292 14.52 -25.89 9.57
N LYS A 293 13.39 -26.35 10.11
CA LYS A 293 13.23 -27.69 10.68
C LYS A 293 12.87 -28.76 9.62
N LEU A 294 12.65 -28.36 8.35
CA LEU A 294 12.37 -29.28 7.23
C LEU A 294 13.64 -29.86 6.63
#